data_4c5bcdbca3d8e72b7a973ef8b9b4c631
#
_entry.id   4c5bcdbca3d8e72b7a973ef8b9b4c631
#
_cell.length_a   1.000
_cell.length_b   1.000
_cell.length_c   1.000
_cell.angle_alpha   90.00
_cell.angle_beta   90.00
_cell.angle_gamma   90.00
#
_symmetry.space_group_name_H-M   'P 1'
#
loop_
_entity.id
_entity.type
_entity.pdbx_description
1 polymer ?
#
loop_
_entity_poly.entity_id
_entity_poly.type
_entity_poly.pdbx_seq_one_letter_code
_entity_poly.pdbx_strand_id
1 'polypeptide(L)'
;MPRRRNSERMDKELSTLAKKQPRTGKASLVLAAAIFAFVAMPALAQDSGAAPAAADTNGPVPLQSWVKTCDTNKKTNQELCILQEDIRADSGNLIVSVALRQITGEKKTSAFVTVPLAMSLKPGLKLQVDKATPISLVYAICDVHNCFGIGDIDDGFMSSMKGGKQLVLTTFNQQGKPVVFSMPLTGFGTVVAGKGLSPTDFQKFEQTRFNELKAKADQAREALLKGEQQGNPGNPAPAQ
;
A
#
# COMPACT_ATOMS: atom_id res chain seq x y z
N MET A 1 21.15 6.71 -47.02
CA MET A 1 20.49 5.42 -46.88
C MET A 1 21.50 4.36 -46.47
N PRO A 2 21.60 3.97 -45.19
CA PRO A 2 21.88 2.60 -44.81
C PRO A 2 21.24 2.23 -43.46
N ARG A 3 19.94 1.91 -43.41
CA ARG A 3 19.26 1.44 -42.18
C ARG A 3 18.64 0.04 -42.27
N ARG A 4 18.78 -0.65 -43.38
CA ARG A 4 18.19 -1.99 -43.58
C ARG A 4 19.07 -3.22 -43.25
N ARG A 5 20.35 -3.04 -42.95
CA ARG A 5 21.27 -4.16 -42.72
C ARG A 5 21.38 -4.65 -41.26
N ASN A 6 20.88 -3.90 -40.30
CA ASN A 6 20.96 -4.30 -38.87
C ASN A 6 19.76 -5.14 -38.39
N SER A 7 18.60 -5.07 -39.03
CA SER A 7 17.45 -5.86 -38.59
C SER A 7 17.57 -7.34 -38.99
N GLU A 8 18.11 -7.63 -40.18
CA GLU A 8 18.27 -9.00 -40.65
C GLU A 8 19.35 -9.80 -39.90
N ARG A 9 20.29 -9.13 -39.25
CA ARG A 9 21.33 -9.77 -38.43
C ARG A 9 20.80 -10.21 -37.07
N MET A 10 19.88 -9.45 -36.47
CA MET A 10 19.28 -9.76 -35.18
C MET A 10 18.30 -10.94 -35.27
N ASP A 11 17.57 -11.07 -36.38
CA ASP A 11 16.60 -12.19 -36.55
C ASP A 11 17.29 -13.52 -36.76
N LYS A 12 18.52 -13.53 -37.29
CA LYS A 12 19.31 -14.77 -37.47
C LYS A 12 19.92 -15.29 -36.17
N GLU A 13 20.28 -14.42 -35.22
CA GLU A 13 20.82 -14.84 -33.93
C GLU A 13 19.75 -15.38 -32.98
N LEU A 14 18.52 -14.84 -33.03
CA LEU A 14 17.41 -15.38 -32.21
C LEU A 14 16.95 -16.77 -32.65
N SER A 15 17.10 -17.11 -33.94
CA SER A 15 16.71 -18.41 -34.48
C SER A 15 17.64 -19.56 -34.10
N THR A 16 18.89 -19.30 -33.75
CA THR A 16 19.88 -20.33 -33.38
C THR A 16 19.86 -20.73 -31.92
N LEU A 17 19.29 -19.90 -31.01
CA LEU A 17 19.19 -20.22 -29.59
C LEU A 17 18.01 -21.11 -29.20
N ALA A 18 17.03 -21.28 -30.08
CA ALA A 18 15.83 -22.09 -29.83
C ALA A 18 16.02 -23.60 -30.05
N LYS A 19 17.21 -24.07 -30.48
CA LYS A 19 17.40 -25.47 -30.93
C LYS A 19 18.27 -26.35 -30.02
N LYS A 20 18.49 -25.95 -28.76
CA LYS A 20 19.35 -26.73 -27.84
C LYS A 20 18.63 -27.03 -26.51
N GLN A 21 17.58 -27.87 -26.60
CA GLN A 21 17.04 -28.53 -25.39
C GLN A 21 17.55 -29.98 -25.33
N PRO A 22 18.15 -30.43 -24.24
CA PRO A 22 18.51 -31.84 -24.05
C PRO A 22 17.27 -32.67 -23.68
N ARG A 23 17.07 -33.77 -24.43
CA ARG A 23 16.09 -34.80 -24.12
C ARG A 23 16.54 -35.55 -22.85
N THR A 24 15.72 -35.49 -21.80
CA THR A 24 15.91 -36.36 -20.63
C THR A 24 15.33 -37.73 -20.88
N GLY A 25 16.20 -38.74 -20.75
CA GLY A 25 15.88 -40.13 -20.88
C GLY A 25 15.08 -40.68 -19.70
N LYS A 26 14.23 -41.64 -20.00
CA LYS A 26 13.52 -42.53 -19.08
C LYS A 26 14.51 -43.43 -18.35
N ALA A 27 14.46 -43.51 -17.05
CA ALA A 27 15.12 -44.58 -16.29
C ALA A 27 14.12 -45.23 -15.33
N SER A 28 14.16 -46.56 -15.39
CA SER A 28 13.23 -47.54 -14.87
C SER A 28 13.23 -47.70 -13.34
N LEU A 29 12.08 -48.23 -12.89
CA LEU A 29 11.80 -48.81 -11.57
C LEU A 29 12.87 -49.79 -11.08
N VAL A 30 13.19 -49.74 -9.79
CA VAL A 30 13.56 -50.89 -8.97
C VAL A 30 12.77 -50.81 -7.65
N LEU A 31 11.93 -51.81 -7.45
CA LEU A 31 11.18 -52.09 -6.21
C LEU A 31 12.16 -52.70 -5.20
N ALA A 32 12.25 -52.12 -4.03
CA ALA A 32 12.78 -52.78 -2.84
C ALA A 32 11.80 -52.54 -1.68
N ALA A 33 11.10 -53.62 -1.32
CA ALA A 33 10.22 -53.68 -0.15
C ALA A 33 11.08 -53.83 1.11
N ALA A 34 11.05 -52.85 2.01
CA ALA A 34 11.53 -52.96 3.37
C ALA A 34 10.35 -52.71 4.33
N ILE A 35 9.97 -53.79 5.02
CA ILE A 35 8.95 -53.78 6.06
C ILE A 35 9.59 -53.19 7.32
N PHE A 36 9.20 -51.99 7.70
CA PHE A 36 9.47 -51.45 9.04
C PHE A 36 8.18 -51.34 9.83
N ALA A 37 8.16 -52.12 10.93
CA ALA A 37 7.10 -52.05 11.92
C ALA A 37 7.11 -50.66 12.60
N PHE A 38 6.09 -49.86 12.37
CA PHE A 38 5.88 -48.57 13.02
C PHE A 38 5.14 -48.79 14.33
N VAL A 39 5.83 -48.56 15.44
CA VAL A 39 5.23 -48.34 16.76
C VAL A 39 4.49 -47.02 16.71
N ALA A 40 3.18 -47.09 16.84
CA ALA A 40 2.30 -45.92 16.90
C ALA A 40 2.49 -45.20 18.25
N MET A 41 3.21 -44.09 18.26
CA MET A 41 3.12 -43.08 19.31
C MET A 41 2.02 -42.09 18.93
N PRO A 42 1.10 -41.77 19.87
CA PRO A 42 0.14 -40.69 19.62
C PRO A 42 0.91 -39.37 19.65
N ALA A 43 1.12 -38.75 18.47
CA ALA A 43 1.54 -37.38 18.36
C ALA A 43 0.37 -36.49 18.83
N LEU A 44 0.54 -35.86 19.99
CA LEU A 44 -0.26 -34.72 20.39
C LEU A 44 0.01 -33.62 19.32
N ALA A 45 -0.93 -33.48 18.40
CA ALA A 45 -0.97 -32.33 17.51
C ALA A 45 -1.18 -31.10 18.39
N GLN A 46 -0.10 -30.38 18.66
CA GLN A 46 -0.19 -28.98 19.07
C GLN A 46 -0.68 -28.20 17.85
N ASP A 47 -1.97 -28.02 17.81
CA ASP A 47 -2.62 -27.05 16.97
C ASP A 47 -2.13 -25.66 17.40
N SER A 48 -1.00 -25.24 16.84
CA SER A 48 -0.55 -23.85 16.90
C SER A 48 -1.44 -23.05 15.95
N GLY A 49 -2.72 -22.99 16.27
CA GLY A 49 -3.60 -21.96 15.77
C GLY A 49 -2.97 -20.62 16.15
N ALA A 50 -2.21 -20.04 15.24
CA ALA A 50 -1.87 -18.63 15.32
C ALA A 50 -3.21 -17.90 15.28
N ALA A 51 -3.72 -17.58 16.49
CA ALA A 51 -4.79 -16.61 16.62
C ALA A 51 -4.36 -15.37 15.83
N PRO A 52 -5.21 -14.79 14.98
CA PRO A 52 -4.90 -13.49 14.41
C PRO A 52 -4.58 -12.59 15.59
N ALA A 53 -3.38 -12.00 15.57
CA ALA A 53 -2.96 -11.06 16.59
C ALA A 53 -4.11 -10.07 16.76
N ALA A 54 -4.74 -10.09 17.91
CA ALA A 54 -5.72 -9.09 18.27
C ALA A 54 -5.01 -7.77 18.07
N ALA A 55 -5.52 -6.95 17.14
CA ALA A 55 -5.01 -5.60 16.97
C ALA A 55 -5.06 -4.96 18.34
N ASP A 56 -3.90 -4.50 18.82
CA ASP A 56 -3.79 -3.76 20.07
C ASP A 56 -4.75 -2.58 20.00
N THR A 57 -5.87 -2.70 20.70
CA THR A 57 -6.92 -1.67 20.75
C THR A 57 -6.47 -0.45 21.55
N ASN A 58 -5.24 -0.44 22.05
CA ASN A 58 -4.59 0.68 22.74
C ASN A 58 -3.57 1.44 21.90
N GLY A 59 -3.39 1.08 20.63
CA GLY A 59 -2.67 1.93 19.69
C GLY A 59 -3.44 3.24 19.47
N PRO A 60 -2.76 4.33 19.10
CA PRO A 60 -3.44 5.58 18.74
C PRO A 60 -4.48 5.24 17.68
N VAL A 61 -5.74 5.55 17.98
CA VAL A 61 -6.83 5.41 17.01
C VAL A 61 -6.34 6.13 15.75
N PRO A 62 -6.14 5.44 14.65
CA PRO A 62 -5.74 6.13 13.45
C PRO A 62 -6.77 7.21 13.21
N LEU A 63 -6.34 8.46 13.11
CA LEU A 63 -7.17 9.56 12.63
C LEU A 63 -7.43 9.35 11.14
N GLN A 64 -7.94 8.17 10.84
CA GLN A 64 -8.18 7.68 9.52
C GLN A 64 -9.60 7.96 9.20
N SER A 65 -9.74 8.84 8.29
CA SER A 65 -11.03 8.99 7.65
C SER A 65 -10.76 9.51 6.27
N TRP A 66 -11.29 8.82 5.30
CA TRP A 66 -11.49 9.40 4.00
C TRP A 66 -12.14 10.77 4.16
N VAL A 67 -11.58 11.77 3.53
CA VAL A 67 -12.10 13.14 3.55
C VAL A 67 -12.50 13.50 2.12
N LYS A 68 -13.69 14.05 1.96
CA LYS A 68 -14.16 14.57 0.69
C LYS A 68 -14.10 16.08 0.72
N THR A 69 -13.37 16.68 -0.20
CA THR A 69 -13.31 18.12 -0.41
C THR A 69 -13.90 18.42 -1.78
N CYS A 70 -14.80 19.37 -1.86
CA CYS A 70 -15.41 19.79 -3.12
C CYS A 70 -15.26 21.29 -3.34
N ASP A 71 -15.02 21.68 -4.59
CA ASP A 71 -15.01 23.06 -5.05
C ASP A 71 -15.78 23.18 -6.36
N THR A 72 -16.52 24.25 -6.53
CA THR A 72 -17.31 24.51 -7.72
C THR A 72 -16.66 25.58 -8.57
N ASN A 73 -16.34 25.24 -9.82
CA ASN A 73 -15.87 26.20 -10.79
C ASN A 73 -17.01 27.16 -11.17
N LYS A 74 -16.91 28.40 -10.73
CA LYS A 74 -17.95 29.42 -10.94
C LYS A 74 -18.22 29.73 -12.41
N LYS A 75 -17.28 29.45 -13.32
CA LYS A 75 -17.44 29.73 -14.76
C LYS A 75 -18.18 28.60 -15.49
N THR A 76 -17.89 27.35 -15.15
CA THR A 76 -18.45 26.17 -15.83
C THR A 76 -19.56 25.50 -15.02
N ASN A 77 -19.75 25.89 -13.78
CA ASN A 77 -20.67 25.29 -12.80
C ASN A 77 -20.41 23.78 -12.59
N GLN A 78 -19.18 23.33 -12.88
CA GLN A 78 -18.74 21.97 -12.61
C GLN A 78 -18.20 21.88 -11.19
N GLU A 79 -18.61 20.86 -10.46
CA GLU A 79 -18.06 20.55 -9.16
C GLU A 79 -16.91 19.54 -9.32
N LEU A 80 -15.77 19.88 -8.75
CA LEU A 80 -14.61 19.02 -8.59
C LEU A 80 -14.59 18.53 -7.15
N CYS A 81 -14.65 17.22 -6.94
CA CYS A 81 -14.50 16.60 -5.64
C CYS A 81 -13.23 15.74 -5.58
N ILE A 82 -12.52 15.81 -4.47
CA ILE A 82 -11.37 14.98 -4.14
C ILE A 82 -11.71 14.18 -2.87
N LEU A 83 -11.64 12.85 -2.97
CA LEU A 83 -11.72 11.95 -1.82
C LEU A 83 -10.31 11.49 -1.50
N GLN A 84 -9.82 11.78 -0.30
CA GLN A 84 -8.42 11.53 0.05
C GLN A 84 -8.32 10.81 1.38
N GLU A 85 -7.35 9.90 1.46
CA GLU A 85 -6.84 9.33 2.70
C GLU A 85 -5.33 9.32 2.70
N ASP A 86 -4.75 9.65 3.87
CA ASP A 86 -3.31 9.76 4.10
C ASP A 86 -2.86 8.77 5.18
N ILE A 87 -1.76 8.10 4.93
CA ILE A 87 -0.97 7.44 5.97
C ILE A 87 0.14 8.39 6.39
N ARG A 88 0.18 8.72 7.66
CA ARG A 88 1.17 9.62 8.24
C ARG A 88 1.98 8.91 9.33
N ALA A 89 3.24 9.29 9.48
CA ALA A 89 4.06 8.89 10.62
C ALA A 89 3.57 9.58 11.90
N ASP A 90 3.98 9.10 13.07
CA ASP A 90 3.69 9.71 14.36
C ASP A 90 4.19 11.18 14.47
N SER A 91 5.21 11.51 13.68
CA SER A 91 5.70 12.89 13.51
C SER A 91 4.77 13.81 12.71
N GLY A 92 3.67 13.26 12.14
CA GLY A 92 2.76 13.96 11.23
C GLY A 92 3.19 13.99 9.77
N ASN A 93 4.41 13.52 9.45
CA ASN A 93 4.91 13.49 8.07
C ASN A 93 4.09 12.53 7.21
N LEU A 94 3.73 12.97 6.00
CA LEU A 94 3.06 12.12 5.02
C LEU A 94 3.97 10.97 4.59
N ILE A 95 3.46 9.74 4.67
CA ILE A 95 4.11 8.55 4.14
C ILE A 95 3.51 8.20 2.79
N VAL A 96 2.18 8.06 2.74
CA VAL A 96 1.43 7.69 1.53
C VAL A 96 0.11 8.44 1.50
N SER A 97 -0.32 8.83 0.32
CA SER A 97 -1.66 9.38 0.09
C SER A 97 -2.32 8.69 -1.10
N VAL A 98 -3.60 8.46 -1.01
CA VAL A 98 -4.46 8.10 -2.14
C VAL A 98 -5.56 9.12 -2.24
N ALA A 99 -5.66 9.78 -3.40
CA ALA A 99 -6.68 10.76 -3.70
C ALA A 99 -7.46 10.35 -4.96
N LEU A 100 -8.78 10.42 -4.89
CA LEU A 100 -9.69 10.12 -5.99
C LEU A 100 -10.36 11.41 -6.45
N ARG A 101 -10.09 11.81 -7.68
CA ARG A 101 -10.67 12.99 -8.27
C ARG A 101 -11.92 12.65 -9.08
N GLN A 102 -13.01 13.31 -8.77
CA GLN A 102 -14.29 13.23 -9.48
C GLN A 102 -14.71 14.62 -9.97
N ILE A 103 -15.17 14.72 -11.20
CA ILE A 103 -15.71 15.96 -11.76
C ILE A 103 -17.15 15.67 -12.20
N THR A 104 -18.07 16.54 -11.81
CA THR A 104 -19.47 16.42 -12.20
C THR A 104 -19.61 16.44 -13.72
N GLY A 105 -20.27 15.41 -14.27
CA GLY A 105 -20.44 15.22 -15.72
C GLY A 105 -19.35 14.36 -16.37
N GLU A 106 -18.25 14.05 -15.69
CA GLU A 106 -17.26 13.07 -16.15
C GLU A 106 -17.64 11.66 -15.67
N LYS A 107 -17.45 10.67 -16.56
CA LYS A 107 -17.72 9.25 -16.24
C LYS A 107 -16.56 8.57 -15.53
N LYS A 108 -15.38 9.19 -15.51
CA LYS A 108 -14.17 8.58 -14.99
C LYS A 108 -13.77 9.22 -13.67
N THR A 109 -13.35 8.39 -12.74
CA THR A 109 -12.66 8.81 -11.52
C THR A 109 -11.15 8.61 -11.74
N SER A 110 -10.36 9.66 -11.54
CA SER A 110 -8.89 9.55 -11.61
C SER A 110 -8.32 9.33 -10.22
N ALA A 111 -7.44 8.34 -10.08
CA ALA A 111 -6.67 8.10 -8.87
C ALA A 111 -5.31 8.80 -8.95
N PHE A 112 -4.95 9.47 -7.88
CA PHE A 112 -3.63 10.04 -7.64
C PHE A 112 -3.05 9.40 -6.39
N VAL A 113 -1.82 8.92 -6.49
CA VAL A 113 -1.14 8.24 -5.39
C VAL A 113 0.19 8.91 -5.14
N THR A 114 0.47 9.22 -3.88
CA THR A 114 1.77 9.72 -3.43
C THR A 114 2.47 8.64 -2.63
N VAL A 115 3.71 8.32 -2.97
CA VAL A 115 4.54 7.34 -2.26
C VAL A 115 5.94 7.91 -1.99
N PRO A 116 6.68 7.36 -1.00
CA PRO A 116 8.05 7.79 -0.71
C PRO A 116 8.99 7.64 -1.92
N LEU A 117 10.11 8.35 -1.87
CA LEU A 117 11.22 8.15 -2.81
C LEU A 117 11.84 6.74 -2.68
N ALA A 118 12.76 6.42 -3.59
CA ALA A 118 13.48 5.15 -3.62
C ALA A 118 12.62 3.92 -3.97
N MET A 119 11.47 4.14 -4.60
CA MET A 119 10.67 3.06 -5.19
C MET A 119 11.12 2.75 -6.62
N SER A 120 10.97 1.49 -7.03
CA SER A 120 11.19 1.04 -8.41
C SER A 120 10.02 1.48 -9.28
N LEU A 121 10.27 2.29 -10.30
CA LEU A 121 9.21 2.90 -11.11
C LEU A 121 8.64 1.94 -12.18
N LYS A 122 9.47 1.04 -12.72
CA LYS A 122 9.08 0.16 -13.83
C LYS A 122 7.86 -0.74 -13.55
N PRO A 123 7.74 -1.39 -12.37
CA PRO A 123 6.57 -2.22 -12.09
C PRO A 123 5.26 -1.43 -11.95
N GLY A 124 5.35 -0.10 -11.81
CA GLY A 124 4.20 0.74 -11.53
C GLY A 124 3.70 0.58 -10.09
N LEU A 125 2.47 1.02 -9.88
CA LEU A 125 1.73 0.91 -8.63
C LEU A 125 0.52 0.01 -8.84
N LYS A 126 0.06 -0.63 -7.78
CA LYS A 126 -1.17 -1.44 -7.82
C LYS A 126 -2.10 -1.00 -6.70
N LEU A 127 -3.37 -0.78 -7.04
CA LEU A 127 -4.44 -0.61 -6.06
C LEU A 127 -5.34 -1.83 -6.08
N GLN A 128 -5.72 -2.31 -4.90
CA GLN A 128 -6.54 -3.50 -4.72
C GLN A 128 -7.50 -3.28 -3.56
N VAL A 129 -8.74 -3.66 -3.73
CA VAL A 129 -9.73 -3.70 -2.65
C VAL A 129 -9.79 -5.13 -2.12
N ASP A 130 -9.51 -5.32 -0.85
CA ASP A 130 -9.48 -6.62 -0.17
C ASP A 130 -8.66 -7.67 -0.97
N LYS A 131 -9.34 -8.69 -1.51
CA LYS A 131 -8.74 -9.75 -2.33
C LYS A 131 -9.18 -9.69 -3.81
N ALA A 132 -9.80 -8.58 -4.25
CA ALA A 132 -10.19 -8.42 -5.64
C ALA A 132 -8.98 -8.29 -6.57
N THR A 133 -9.22 -8.33 -7.89
CA THR A 133 -8.16 -8.11 -8.86
C THR A 133 -7.60 -6.69 -8.76
N PRO A 134 -6.27 -6.52 -8.62
CA PRO A 134 -5.67 -5.20 -8.54
C PRO A 134 -5.76 -4.46 -9.88
N ILE A 135 -5.95 -3.15 -9.81
CA ILE A 135 -5.74 -2.24 -10.94
C ILE A 135 -4.30 -1.72 -10.92
N SER A 136 -3.78 -1.36 -12.09
CA SER A 136 -2.43 -0.82 -12.23
C SER A 136 -2.47 0.68 -12.48
N LEU A 137 -1.56 1.40 -11.79
CA LEU A 137 -1.31 2.81 -12.02
C LEU A 137 0.14 3.00 -12.47
N VAL A 138 0.39 4.10 -13.16
CA VAL A 138 1.72 4.46 -13.65
C VAL A 138 2.29 5.62 -12.84
N TYR A 139 3.61 5.63 -12.67
CA TYR A 139 4.28 6.81 -12.12
C TYR A 139 4.26 7.93 -13.14
N ALA A 140 3.83 9.11 -12.72
CA ALA A 140 3.79 10.31 -13.55
C ALA A 140 5.06 11.16 -13.38
N ILE A 141 5.46 11.41 -12.14
CA ILE A 141 6.62 12.25 -11.79
C ILE A 141 7.12 11.90 -10.39
N CYS A 142 8.38 12.18 -10.12
CA CYS A 142 8.91 12.27 -8.74
C CYS A 142 9.51 13.67 -8.54
N ASP A 143 9.29 14.25 -7.37
CA ASP A 143 9.97 15.45 -6.90
C ASP A 143 11.06 15.11 -5.87
N VAL A 144 11.52 16.09 -5.11
CA VAL A 144 12.55 15.91 -4.09
C VAL A 144 12.07 15.21 -2.81
N HIS A 145 10.77 15.00 -2.67
CA HIS A 145 10.15 14.42 -1.47
C HIS A 145 9.41 13.12 -1.75
N ASN A 146 8.69 13.03 -2.88
CA ASN A 146 7.79 11.94 -3.17
C ASN A 146 7.76 11.56 -4.66
N CYS A 147 7.22 10.38 -4.95
CA CYS A 147 6.82 9.99 -6.29
C CYS A 147 5.30 9.95 -6.39
N PHE A 148 4.79 10.38 -7.53
CA PHE A 148 3.36 10.49 -7.80
C PHE A 148 2.96 9.50 -8.89
N GLY A 149 1.91 8.74 -8.62
CA GLY A 149 1.28 7.83 -9.56
C GLY A 149 -0.11 8.31 -9.96
N ILE A 150 -0.54 7.91 -11.16
CA ILE A 150 -1.85 8.26 -11.69
C ILE A 150 -2.46 7.07 -12.42
N GLY A 151 -3.77 6.95 -12.39
CA GLY A 151 -4.56 5.99 -13.16
C GLY A 151 -6.04 6.27 -13.09
N ASP A 152 -6.78 5.62 -13.97
CA ASP A 152 -8.24 5.71 -13.98
C ASP A 152 -8.84 4.59 -13.13
N ILE A 153 -9.91 4.90 -12.43
CA ILE A 153 -10.73 3.98 -11.66
C ILE A 153 -12.10 3.90 -12.33
N ASP A 154 -12.55 2.70 -12.59
CA ASP A 154 -13.88 2.44 -13.12
C ASP A 154 -14.95 2.35 -12.02
N ASP A 155 -16.21 2.33 -12.43
CA ASP A 155 -17.35 2.26 -11.52
C ASP A 155 -17.37 0.95 -10.72
N GLY A 156 -16.84 -0.14 -11.27
CA GLY A 156 -16.73 -1.44 -10.60
C GLY A 156 -15.76 -1.38 -9.43
N PHE A 157 -14.59 -0.77 -9.63
CA PHE A 157 -13.62 -0.56 -8.56
C PHE A 157 -14.15 0.40 -7.50
N MET A 158 -14.81 1.50 -7.90
CA MET A 158 -15.48 2.42 -6.96
C MET A 158 -16.55 1.74 -6.13
N SER A 159 -17.33 0.84 -6.74
CA SER A 159 -18.34 0.04 -6.04
C SER A 159 -17.69 -0.92 -5.03
N SER A 160 -16.59 -1.55 -5.42
CA SER A 160 -15.80 -2.40 -4.52
C SER A 160 -15.25 -1.63 -3.32
N MET A 161 -14.77 -0.40 -3.52
CA MET A 161 -14.31 0.46 -2.42
C MET A 161 -15.43 0.80 -1.43
N LYS A 162 -16.65 1.05 -1.92
CA LYS A 162 -17.81 1.35 -1.04
C LYS A 162 -18.21 0.19 -0.15
N GLY A 163 -18.04 -1.04 -0.62
CA GLY A 163 -18.41 -2.26 0.11
C GLY A 163 -17.24 -3.00 0.74
N GLY A 164 -16.01 -2.63 0.41
CA GLY A 164 -14.79 -3.28 0.88
C GLY A 164 -14.37 -2.87 2.28
N LYS A 165 -13.38 -3.57 2.80
CA LYS A 165 -12.81 -3.33 4.14
C LYS A 165 -11.51 -2.55 4.08
N GLN A 166 -10.66 -2.85 3.10
CA GLN A 166 -9.33 -2.26 2.95
C GLN A 166 -9.00 -1.95 1.50
N LEU A 167 -8.38 -0.79 1.27
CA LEU A 167 -7.68 -0.46 0.06
C LEU A 167 -6.19 -0.75 0.27
N VAL A 168 -5.62 -1.58 -0.59
CA VAL A 168 -4.22 -1.98 -0.55
C VAL A 168 -3.48 -1.33 -1.70
N LEU A 169 -2.50 -0.49 -1.37
CA LEU A 169 -1.55 0.07 -2.32
C LEU A 169 -0.26 -0.75 -2.27
N THR A 170 0.16 -1.27 -3.41
CA THR A 170 1.44 -1.96 -3.55
C THR A 170 2.35 -1.19 -4.49
N THR A 171 3.56 -0.91 -4.02
CA THR A 171 4.70 -0.44 -4.80
C THR A 171 5.85 -1.42 -4.64
N PHE A 172 7.01 -1.13 -5.23
CA PHE A 172 8.17 -2.03 -5.19
C PHE A 172 9.42 -1.24 -4.79
N ASN A 173 10.23 -1.80 -3.92
CA ASN A 173 11.52 -1.19 -3.58
C ASN A 173 12.56 -1.40 -4.70
N GLN A 174 13.76 -0.86 -4.52
CA GLN A 174 14.86 -0.97 -5.50
C GLN A 174 15.29 -2.43 -5.76
N GLN A 175 15.06 -3.34 -4.81
CA GLN A 175 15.35 -4.78 -4.94
C GLN A 175 14.18 -5.55 -5.60
N GLY A 176 13.15 -4.86 -6.06
CA GLY A 176 11.97 -5.47 -6.66
C GLY A 176 11.02 -6.15 -5.66
N LYS A 177 11.24 -5.98 -4.36
CA LYS A 177 10.33 -6.52 -3.34
C LYS A 177 9.11 -5.62 -3.18
N PRO A 178 7.90 -6.20 -3.00
CA PRO A 178 6.70 -5.41 -2.78
C PRO A 178 6.76 -4.67 -1.44
N VAL A 179 6.32 -3.42 -1.46
CA VAL A 179 6.06 -2.57 -0.30
C VAL A 179 4.57 -2.29 -0.30
N VAL A 180 3.88 -2.65 0.77
CA VAL A 180 2.42 -2.67 0.86
C VAL A 180 1.96 -1.66 1.91
N PHE A 181 0.97 -0.85 1.53
CA PHE A 181 0.28 0.08 2.42
C PHE A 181 -1.20 -0.26 2.42
N SER A 182 -1.78 -0.40 3.61
CA SER A 182 -3.21 -0.70 3.78
C SER A 182 -3.94 0.49 4.37
N MET A 183 -5.04 0.87 3.74
CA MET A 183 -5.93 1.96 4.18
C MET A 183 -7.32 1.37 4.42
N PRO A 184 -7.93 1.59 5.60
CA PRO A 184 -9.27 1.11 5.86
C PRO A 184 -10.30 1.84 5.00
N LEU A 185 -11.30 1.11 4.54
CA LEU A 185 -12.43 1.66 3.79
C LEU A 185 -13.66 1.90 4.69
N THR A 186 -13.47 1.83 6.01
CA THR A 186 -14.55 2.10 6.97
C THR A 186 -15.09 3.51 6.77
N GLY A 187 -16.39 3.62 6.51
CA GLY A 187 -17.04 4.91 6.29
C GLY A 187 -16.84 5.52 4.89
N PHE A 188 -16.02 4.93 4.01
CA PHE A 188 -15.78 5.44 2.65
C PHE A 188 -17.08 5.68 1.88
N GLY A 189 -18.00 4.72 1.90
CA GLY A 189 -19.31 4.86 1.22
C GLY A 189 -20.12 6.06 1.71
N THR A 190 -20.10 6.33 3.03
CA THR A 190 -20.77 7.49 3.63
C THR A 190 -20.11 8.79 3.19
N VAL A 191 -18.78 8.83 3.14
CA VAL A 191 -18.02 10.02 2.69
C VAL A 191 -18.28 10.31 1.21
N VAL A 192 -18.31 9.27 0.36
CA VAL A 192 -18.64 9.43 -1.06
C VAL A 192 -20.03 10.03 -1.25
N ALA A 193 -21.03 9.53 -0.53
CA ALA A 193 -22.41 9.99 -0.62
C ALA A 193 -22.64 11.37 0.06
N GLY A 194 -21.78 11.72 1.01
CA GLY A 194 -21.89 12.94 1.80
C GLY A 194 -21.52 14.20 1.02
N LYS A 195 -21.87 15.34 1.63
CA LYS A 195 -21.43 16.65 1.15
C LYS A 195 -19.92 16.80 1.44
N GLY A 196 -19.16 17.24 0.43
CA GLY A 196 -17.74 17.55 0.63
C GLY A 196 -17.52 18.81 1.48
N LEU A 197 -16.37 18.87 2.14
CA LEU A 197 -15.90 20.11 2.79
C LEU A 197 -15.56 21.15 1.71
N SER A 198 -15.74 22.42 2.02
CA SER A 198 -15.12 23.46 1.21
C SER A 198 -13.60 23.42 1.36
N PRO A 199 -12.82 23.99 0.41
CA PRO A 199 -11.36 24.10 0.57
C PRO A 199 -10.94 24.78 1.89
N THR A 200 -11.67 25.80 2.31
CA THR A 200 -11.43 26.50 3.58
C THR A 200 -11.71 25.62 4.81
N ASP A 201 -12.79 24.86 4.78
CA ASP A 201 -13.11 23.95 5.90
C ASP A 201 -12.18 22.75 5.94
N PHE A 202 -11.70 22.30 4.80
CA PHE A 202 -10.65 21.28 4.71
C PHE A 202 -9.34 21.76 5.36
N GLN A 203 -8.92 23.00 5.11
CA GLN A 203 -7.74 23.57 5.77
C GLN A 203 -7.88 23.60 7.29
N LYS A 204 -9.04 24.00 7.81
CA LYS A 204 -9.32 23.97 9.25
C LYS A 204 -9.30 22.54 9.81
N PHE A 205 -9.88 21.59 9.07
CA PHE A 205 -9.87 20.16 9.43
C PHE A 205 -8.43 19.63 9.53
N GLU A 206 -7.59 19.88 8.53
CA GLU A 206 -6.18 19.46 8.54
C GLU A 206 -5.40 20.10 9.70
N GLN A 207 -5.63 21.37 9.97
CA GLN A 207 -4.98 22.04 11.10
C GLN A 207 -5.39 21.42 12.45
N THR A 208 -6.66 21.12 12.63
CA THR A 208 -7.16 20.46 13.85
C THR A 208 -6.53 19.08 13.99
N ARG A 209 -6.53 18.31 12.93
CA ARG A 209 -5.92 16.96 12.88
C ARG A 209 -4.42 16.99 13.20
N PHE A 210 -3.70 17.94 12.63
CA PHE A 210 -2.27 18.13 12.93
C PHE A 210 -2.03 18.45 14.42
N ASN A 211 -2.84 19.35 15.01
CA ASN A 211 -2.73 19.72 16.40
C ASN A 211 -3.03 18.54 17.35
N GLU A 212 -4.01 17.70 17.01
CA GLU A 212 -4.35 16.49 17.77
C GLU A 212 -3.23 15.44 17.70
N LEU A 213 -2.64 15.21 16.51
CA LEU A 213 -1.50 14.31 16.35
C LEU A 213 -0.30 14.79 17.15
N LYS A 214 0.00 16.08 17.08
CA LYS A 214 1.08 16.69 17.84
C LYS A 214 0.86 16.53 19.35
N ALA A 215 -0.34 16.80 19.85
CA ALA A 215 -0.65 16.63 21.26
C ALA A 215 -0.48 15.18 21.73
N LYS A 216 -0.90 14.19 20.92
CA LYS A 216 -0.70 12.76 21.23
C LYS A 216 0.78 12.39 21.24
N ALA A 217 1.56 12.87 20.26
CA ALA A 217 2.99 12.63 20.22
C ALA A 217 3.72 13.23 21.42
N ASP A 218 3.37 14.45 21.82
CA ASP A 218 3.91 15.13 23.00
C ASP A 218 3.58 14.33 24.29
N GLN A 219 2.33 13.87 24.45
CA GLN A 219 1.91 13.02 25.58
C GLN A 219 2.67 11.69 25.63
N ALA A 220 2.83 11.00 24.47
CA ALA A 220 3.59 9.76 24.41
C ALA A 220 5.06 9.98 24.80
N ARG A 221 5.67 11.07 24.34
CA ARG A 221 7.04 11.45 24.71
C ARG A 221 7.18 11.71 26.21
N GLU A 222 6.26 12.45 26.81
CA GLU A 222 6.27 12.69 28.25
C GLU A 222 6.11 11.40 29.08
N ALA A 223 5.26 10.47 28.61
CA ALA A 223 5.08 9.17 29.26
C ALA A 223 6.37 8.33 29.23
N LEU A 224 7.09 8.33 28.11
CA LEU A 224 8.39 7.65 27.99
C LEU A 224 9.42 8.26 28.94
N LEU A 225 9.56 9.58 28.98
CA LEU A 225 10.50 10.28 29.88
C LEU A 225 10.20 10.00 31.36
N LYS A 226 8.93 9.95 31.76
CA LYS A 226 8.51 9.59 33.12
C LYS A 226 8.82 8.11 33.45
N GLY A 227 8.64 7.21 32.46
CA GLY A 227 8.97 5.78 32.60
C GLY A 227 10.48 5.55 32.81
N GLU A 228 11.32 6.28 32.09
CA GLU A 228 12.78 6.19 32.26
C GLU A 228 13.24 6.72 33.63
N GLN A 229 12.61 7.75 34.17
CA GLN A 229 12.93 8.27 35.50
C GLN A 229 12.51 7.33 36.66
N GLN A 230 11.50 6.48 36.43
CA GLN A 230 11.01 5.52 37.43
C GLN A 230 11.68 4.14 37.32
N GLY A 231 12.39 3.87 36.22
CA GLY A 231 12.90 2.53 35.89
C GLY A 231 14.36 2.23 36.28
N ASN A 232 15.14 3.15 36.87
CA ASN A 232 16.52 2.84 37.23
C ASN A 232 17.05 3.50 38.51
N PRO A 233 16.75 2.95 39.72
CA PRO A 233 17.50 3.29 40.91
C PRO A 233 18.73 2.38 41.14
N GLY A 234 19.46 1.96 40.10
CA GLY A 234 20.56 1.03 40.38
C GLY A 234 21.42 0.52 39.25
N ASN A 235 21.83 1.35 38.30
CA ASN A 235 22.95 0.96 37.43
C ASN A 235 24.15 1.89 37.72
N PRO A 236 25.19 1.42 38.46
CA PRO A 236 26.39 2.23 38.66
C PRO A 236 27.09 2.44 37.32
N ALA A 237 27.52 3.66 37.07
CA ALA A 237 28.31 4.03 35.89
C ALA A 237 29.53 3.13 35.74
N PRO A 238 29.91 2.74 34.48
CA PRO A 238 31.14 1.99 34.27
C PRO A 238 32.32 2.86 34.72
N ALA A 239 33.12 2.32 35.64
CA ALA A 239 34.38 2.91 36.08
C ALA A 239 35.31 3.14 34.88
N GLN A 240 35.92 4.33 34.83
CA GLN A 240 36.94 4.73 33.86
C GLN A 240 38.23 3.96 34.06
#